data_32a61fd1d404648bd148e1d9c1d6eea3
#
_entry.id   32a61fd1d404648bd148e1d9c1d6eea3
#
_cell.length_a   1.000
_cell.length_b   1.000
_cell.length_c   1.000
_cell.angle_alpha   90.00
_cell.angle_beta   90.00
_cell.angle_gamma   90.00
#
_symmetry.space_group_name_H-M   'P 1'
#
loop_
_entity.id
_entity.type
_entity.pdbx_description
1 polymer ?
#
loop_
_entity_poly.entity_id
_entity_poly.type
_entity_poly.pdbx_seq_one_letter_code
_entity_poly.pdbx_strand_id
1 'polypeptide(L)'
;MKRTKHLLSKSRSLCLLCILALSILIIESKSEAEPRTEDDLIEMSCGENDNATKVLVAYDTIHGSTAEVAEYIGYGLCDQGFKVDVQLAYNAVNISTYDAVILGSPVYQFSWMEGIKSFIRKNKSALSLMPTAYFMLGVSMATDTPENRESAKELFIDPVLDEFPEVVLLTLGFFGGAYNFSENEYNTLEWIVLKIIGFILGGTQEEGDWRNWDTIDTWTEEIVSELESADSL
;
A
#
# COMPACT_ATOMS: atom_id res chain seq x y z
N MET A 1 8.83 41.12 -11.38
CA MET A 1 8.62 40.01 -10.42
C MET A 1 7.55 38.97 -10.83
N LYS A 2 6.54 39.27 -11.62
CA LYS A 2 5.52 38.29 -12.09
C LYS A 2 5.99 37.38 -13.24
N ARG A 3 6.92 37.80 -14.10
CA ARG A 3 7.41 37.03 -15.27
C ARG A 3 8.32 35.85 -14.89
N THR A 4 9.09 35.97 -13.82
CA THR A 4 10.00 34.90 -13.34
C THR A 4 9.26 33.73 -12.70
N LYS A 5 8.13 33.96 -12.01
CA LYS A 5 7.33 32.88 -11.42
C LYS A 5 6.64 32.01 -12.49
N HIS A 6 6.25 32.60 -13.62
CA HIS A 6 5.60 31.87 -14.72
C HIS A 6 6.57 31.00 -15.54
N LEU A 7 7.83 31.43 -15.64
CA LEU A 7 8.89 30.63 -16.30
C LEU A 7 9.31 29.43 -15.46
N LEU A 8 9.39 29.58 -14.13
CA LEU A 8 9.70 28.51 -13.18
C LEU A 8 8.58 27.46 -13.11
N SER A 9 7.31 27.86 -13.22
CA SER A 9 6.17 26.96 -13.28
C SER A 9 6.16 26.12 -14.56
N LYS A 10 6.42 26.74 -15.72
CA LYS A 10 6.49 26.02 -17.02
C LYS A 10 7.69 25.07 -17.10
N SER A 11 8.82 25.43 -16.51
CA SER A 11 10.01 24.59 -16.45
C SER A 11 9.77 23.35 -15.58
N ARG A 12 9.07 23.48 -14.44
CA ARG A 12 8.70 22.36 -13.57
C ARG A 12 7.68 21.42 -14.27
N SER A 13 6.69 21.95 -14.95
CA SER A 13 5.73 21.14 -15.71
C SER A 13 6.39 20.42 -16.89
N LEU A 14 7.35 21.04 -17.57
CA LEU A 14 8.07 20.39 -18.67
C LEU A 14 9.00 19.29 -18.16
N CYS A 15 9.64 19.49 -17.00
CA CYS A 15 10.49 18.51 -16.34
C CYS A 15 9.65 17.29 -15.85
N LEU A 16 8.47 17.52 -15.28
CA LEU A 16 7.53 16.46 -14.90
C LEU A 16 7.05 15.65 -16.11
N LEU A 17 6.74 16.31 -17.22
CA LEU A 17 6.32 15.63 -18.45
C LEU A 17 7.46 14.81 -19.08
N CYS A 18 8.70 15.28 -19.03
CA CYS A 18 9.87 14.52 -19.49
C CYS A 18 10.16 13.31 -18.58
N ILE A 19 9.98 13.46 -17.27
CA ILE A 19 10.15 12.37 -16.29
C ILE A 19 9.04 11.32 -16.48
N LEU A 20 7.79 11.73 -16.67
CA LEU A 20 6.67 10.85 -16.99
C LEU A 20 6.88 10.12 -18.33
N ALA A 21 7.36 10.79 -19.36
CA ALA A 21 7.65 10.17 -20.65
C ALA A 21 8.82 9.16 -20.58
N LEU A 22 9.87 9.46 -19.78
CA LEU A 22 10.96 8.53 -19.51
C LEU A 22 10.52 7.33 -18.67
N SER A 23 9.65 7.53 -17.68
CA SER A 23 9.11 6.42 -16.89
C SER A 23 8.21 5.50 -17.73
N ILE A 24 7.43 6.03 -18.67
CA ILE A 24 6.62 5.23 -19.60
C ILE A 24 7.53 4.37 -20.50
N LEU A 25 8.63 4.91 -21.02
CA LEU A 25 9.61 4.16 -21.84
C LEU A 25 10.33 3.05 -21.06
N ILE A 26 10.51 3.22 -19.75
CA ILE A 26 11.10 2.20 -18.87
C ILE A 26 10.08 1.10 -18.54
N ILE A 27 8.80 1.45 -18.38
CA ILE A 27 7.69 0.52 -18.11
C ILE A 27 7.46 -0.43 -19.30
N GLU A 28 7.58 0.05 -20.55
CA GLU A 28 7.44 -0.80 -21.74
C GLU A 28 8.57 -1.82 -21.89
N SER A 29 9.71 -1.64 -21.22
CA SER A 29 10.86 -2.56 -21.33
C SER A 29 10.86 -3.70 -20.30
N LYS A 30 10.01 -3.66 -19.27
CA LYS A 30 9.87 -4.71 -18.24
C LYS A 30 8.42 -5.14 -18.08
N SER A 31 7.97 -6.02 -18.97
CA SER A 31 6.61 -6.58 -18.90
C SER A 31 6.51 -7.83 -17.99
N GLU A 32 7.59 -8.26 -17.35
CA GLU A 32 7.59 -9.40 -16.43
C GLU A 32 8.22 -8.95 -15.10
N ALA A 33 7.40 -8.82 -14.06
CA ALA A 33 7.91 -8.81 -12.69
C ALA A 33 8.59 -10.16 -12.43
N GLU A 34 9.82 -10.15 -11.91
CA GLU A 34 10.50 -11.37 -11.48
C GLU A 34 9.55 -12.17 -10.56
N PRO A 35 9.52 -13.50 -10.67
CA PRO A 35 8.65 -14.30 -9.83
C PRO A 35 9.06 -14.12 -8.36
N ARG A 36 8.07 -13.83 -7.52
CA ARG A 36 8.23 -13.78 -6.06
C ARG A 36 8.83 -15.07 -5.56
N THR A 37 9.77 -15.01 -4.63
CA THR A 37 10.26 -16.19 -3.94
C THR A 37 9.21 -16.65 -2.92
N GLU A 38 9.13 -17.95 -2.62
CA GLU A 38 8.22 -18.46 -1.59
C GLU A 38 8.50 -17.83 -0.21
N ASP A 39 9.75 -17.41 0.04
CA ASP A 39 10.18 -16.77 1.29
C ASP A 39 9.61 -15.34 1.48
N ASP A 40 9.12 -14.70 0.41
CA ASP A 40 8.51 -13.37 0.47
C ASP A 40 7.01 -13.42 0.83
N LEU A 41 6.45 -14.62 0.98
CA LEU A 41 5.02 -14.84 1.16
C LEU A 41 4.71 -15.28 2.59
N ILE A 42 3.81 -14.57 3.22
CA ILE A 42 3.33 -14.87 4.57
C ILE A 42 1.85 -15.18 4.50
N GLU A 43 1.49 -16.38 4.93
CA GLU A 43 0.09 -16.78 5.14
C GLU A 43 -0.05 -17.29 6.57
N MET A 44 -0.99 -16.70 7.30
CA MET A 44 -1.27 -17.11 8.67
C MET A 44 -2.75 -17.02 8.99
N SER A 45 -3.17 -17.79 9.99
CA SER A 45 -4.49 -17.69 10.61
C SER A 45 -4.34 -17.69 12.11
N CYS A 46 -5.07 -16.84 12.81
CA CYS A 46 -5.10 -16.78 14.26
C CYS A 46 -6.49 -16.41 14.80
N GLY A 47 -6.66 -16.53 16.12
CA GLY A 47 -7.93 -16.35 16.81
C GLY A 47 -8.71 -17.65 16.95
N GLU A 48 -8.95 -18.08 18.20
CA GLU A 48 -9.61 -19.36 18.53
C GLU A 48 -11.13 -19.24 18.71
N ASN A 49 -11.64 -17.99 18.89
CA ASN A 49 -13.06 -17.77 19.15
C ASN A 49 -13.86 -17.80 17.84
N ASP A 50 -14.66 -18.82 17.64
CA ASP A 50 -15.50 -18.96 16.44
C ASP A 50 -16.62 -17.91 16.33
N ASN A 51 -16.93 -17.19 17.40
CA ASN A 51 -17.91 -16.11 17.42
C ASN A 51 -17.25 -14.72 17.31
N ALA A 52 -15.93 -14.65 17.17
CA ALA A 52 -15.23 -13.38 16.98
C ALA A 52 -15.46 -12.82 15.59
N THR A 53 -15.44 -11.50 15.47
CA THR A 53 -15.40 -10.79 14.18
C THR A 53 -14.25 -11.31 13.34
N LYS A 54 -14.56 -11.76 12.12
CA LYS A 54 -13.59 -12.38 11.23
C LYS A 54 -13.03 -11.37 10.23
N VAL A 55 -11.72 -11.16 10.26
CA VAL A 55 -11.02 -10.18 9.43
C VAL A 55 -10.08 -10.88 8.44
N LEU A 56 -10.14 -10.46 7.18
CA LEU A 56 -9.15 -10.83 6.17
C LEU A 56 -8.15 -9.70 6.01
N VAL A 57 -6.87 -9.99 6.15
CA VAL A 57 -5.78 -9.11 5.73
C VAL A 57 -5.24 -9.64 4.40
N ALA A 58 -5.68 -9.05 3.29
CA ALA A 58 -5.21 -9.42 1.96
C ALA A 58 -4.17 -8.42 1.46
N TYR A 59 -3.02 -8.91 1.05
CA TYR A 59 -1.91 -8.06 0.65
C TYR A 59 -1.31 -8.50 -0.70
N ASP A 60 -0.56 -7.59 -1.30
CA ASP A 60 0.38 -7.88 -2.37
C ASP A 60 1.78 -7.38 -1.96
N THR A 61 2.84 -7.97 -2.48
CA THR A 61 4.22 -7.61 -2.11
C THR A 61 5.16 -7.89 -3.27
N ILE A 62 6.33 -7.27 -3.27
CA ILE A 62 7.42 -7.56 -4.23
C ILE A 62 8.59 -8.20 -3.49
N HIS A 63 9.00 -7.62 -2.36
CA HIS A 63 10.20 -8.00 -1.59
C HIS A 63 9.86 -8.32 -0.13
N GLY A 64 8.67 -8.79 0.17
CA GLY A 64 8.28 -9.25 1.50
C GLY A 64 7.89 -8.17 2.51
N SER A 65 8.36 -6.91 2.38
CA SER A 65 8.11 -5.89 3.42
C SER A 65 6.63 -5.61 3.69
N THR A 66 5.76 -5.70 2.67
CA THR A 66 4.31 -5.57 2.86
C THR A 66 3.72 -6.80 3.52
N ALA A 67 4.27 -7.99 3.22
CA ALA A 67 3.87 -9.23 3.87
C ALA A 67 4.12 -9.19 5.39
N GLU A 68 5.31 -8.75 5.80
CA GLU A 68 5.66 -8.59 7.22
C GLU A 68 4.75 -7.60 7.94
N VAL A 69 4.39 -6.46 7.29
CA VAL A 69 3.44 -5.50 7.86
C VAL A 69 2.03 -6.10 7.94
N ALA A 70 1.59 -6.85 6.92
CA ALA A 70 0.29 -7.51 6.94
C ALA A 70 0.20 -8.55 8.07
N GLU A 71 1.27 -9.34 8.27
CA GLU A 71 1.38 -10.30 9.36
C GLU A 71 1.34 -9.60 10.73
N TYR A 72 2.09 -8.52 10.89
CA TYR A 72 2.13 -7.73 12.13
C TYR A 72 0.75 -7.17 12.50
N ILE A 73 0.04 -6.58 11.52
CA ILE A 73 -1.35 -6.13 11.69
C ILE A 73 -2.24 -7.31 12.09
N GLY A 74 -2.09 -8.46 11.41
CA GLY A 74 -2.84 -9.66 11.72
C GLY A 74 -2.68 -10.12 13.16
N TYR A 75 -1.45 -10.19 13.68
CA TYR A 75 -1.21 -10.53 15.07
C TYR A 75 -1.79 -9.49 16.04
N GLY A 76 -1.62 -8.21 15.75
CA GLY A 76 -2.19 -7.13 16.57
C GLY A 76 -3.72 -7.26 16.71
N LEU A 77 -4.42 -7.59 15.62
CA LEU A 77 -5.87 -7.84 15.65
C LEU A 77 -6.22 -9.11 16.43
N CYS A 78 -5.44 -10.18 16.28
CA CYS A 78 -5.65 -11.41 17.04
C CYS A 78 -5.49 -11.21 18.55
N ASP A 79 -4.51 -10.41 18.96
CA ASP A 79 -4.30 -10.06 20.38
C ASP A 79 -5.48 -9.26 20.96
N GLN A 80 -6.25 -8.57 20.10
CA GLN A 80 -7.50 -7.89 20.46
C GLN A 80 -8.76 -8.79 20.35
N GLY A 81 -8.57 -10.07 20.05
CA GLY A 81 -9.64 -11.06 20.08
C GLY A 81 -10.36 -11.30 18.74
N PHE A 82 -9.90 -10.72 17.66
CA PHE A 82 -10.42 -10.99 16.31
C PHE A 82 -9.96 -12.36 15.80
N LYS A 83 -10.72 -12.93 14.87
CA LYS A 83 -10.29 -14.08 14.08
C LYS A 83 -9.73 -13.59 12.75
N VAL A 84 -8.47 -13.83 12.48
CA VAL A 84 -7.78 -13.20 11.35
C VAL A 84 -7.15 -14.23 10.44
N ASP A 85 -7.35 -14.05 9.14
CA ASP A 85 -6.58 -14.73 8.10
C ASP A 85 -5.74 -13.67 7.34
N VAL A 86 -4.43 -13.87 7.25
CA VAL A 86 -3.51 -13.07 6.44
C VAL A 86 -3.14 -13.87 5.21
N GLN A 87 -3.38 -13.32 4.02
CA GLN A 87 -3.16 -14.04 2.76
C GLN A 87 -2.73 -13.08 1.64
N LEU A 88 -1.99 -13.63 0.67
CA LEU A 88 -1.87 -12.96 -0.62
C LEU A 88 -3.25 -12.73 -1.23
N ALA A 89 -3.49 -11.53 -1.74
CA ALA A 89 -4.76 -11.19 -2.40
C ALA A 89 -5.11 -12.16 -3.55
N TYR A 90 -4.11 -12.73 -4.20
CA TYR A 90 -4.30 -13.73 -5.24
C TYR A 90 -4.90 -15.04 -4.71
N ASN A 91 -4.55 -15.44 -3.48
CA ASN A 91 -4.98 -16.69 -2.85
C ASN A 91 -6.31 -16.55 -2.10
N ALA A 92 -6.68 -15.33 -1.74
CA ALA A 92 -7.89 -15.09 -0.96
C ALA A 92 -9.16 -15.36 -1.78
N VAL A 93 -9.98 -16.27 -1.28
CA VAL A 93 -11.24 -16.69 -1.89
C VAL A 93 -12.39 -16.58 -0.89
N ASN A 94 -13.62 -16.55 -1.38
CA ASN A 94 -14.85 -16.55 -0.55
C ASN A 94 -14.87 -15.44 0.51
N ILE A 95 -14.48 -14.21 0.14
CA ILE A 95 -14.37 -13.10 1.09
C ILE A 95 -15.68 -12.74 1.80
N SER A 96 -16.83 -13.18 1.30
CA SER A 96 -18.13 -13.00 1.96
C SER A 96 -18.28 -13.74 3.30
N THR A 97 -17.30 -14.56 3.69
CA THR A 97 -17.24 -15.21 5.01
C THR A 97 -16.52 -14.37 6.07
N TYR A 98 -16.01 -13.20 5.69
CA TYR A 98 -15.39 -12.24 6.59
C TYR A 98 -16.34 -11.09 6.88
N ASP A 99 -16.16 -10.49 8.05
CA ASP A 99 -16.93 -9.32 8.50
C ASP A 99 -16.25 -8.01 8.10
N ALA A 100 -14.91 -8.03 7.91
CA ALA A 100 -14.13 -6.90 7.46
C ALA A 100 -12.92 -7.36 6.62
N VAL A 101 -12.40 -6.44 5.78
CA VAL A 101 -11.22 -6.69 4.94
C VAL A 101 -10.22 -5.56 5.10
N ILE A 102 -8.94 -5.92 5.22
CA ILE A 102 -7.81 -4.99 5.20
C ILE A 102 -6.99 -5.28 3.94
N LEU A 103 -6.75 -4.26 3.12
CA LEU A 103 -6.04 -4.40 1.85
C LEU A 103 -4.70 -3.67 1.90
N GLY A 104 -3.61 -4.41 1.69
CA GLY A 104 -2.25 -3.90 1.71
C GLY A 104 -1.54 -3.95 0.37
N SER A 105 -0.93 -2.84 -0.04
CA SER A 105 -0.13 -2.78 -1.26
C SER A 105 1.14 -1.95 -1.08
N PRO A 106 2.29 -2.39 -1.60
CA PRO A 106 3.38 -1.46 -1.81
C PRO A 106 3.03 -0.50 -2.95
N VAL A 107 3.59 0.70 -2.90
CA VAL A 107 3.61 1.59 -4.07
C VAL A 107 4.79 1.21 -4.94
N TYR A 108 4.49 0.62 -6.08
CA TYR A 108 5.48 0.23 -7.07
C TYR A 108 5.17 0.88 -8.42
N GLN A 109 6.17 1.45 -9.07
CA GLN A 109 5.99 2.19 -10.33
C GLN A 109 4.84 3.22 -10.27
N PHE A 110 4.74 3.95 -9.15
CA PHE A 110 3.72 4.98 -8.88
C PHE A 110 2.28 4.48 -8.80
N SER A 111 2.06 3.21 -8.55
CA SER A 111 0.72 2.63 -8.45
C SER A 111 0.66 1.56 -7.36
N TRP A 112 -0.54 1.24 -6.92
CA TRP A 112 -0.81 0.01 -6.23
C TRP A 112 -0.61 -1.19 -7.14
N MET A 113 -0.24 -2.32 -6.55
CA MET A 113 -0.04 -3.57 -7.28
C MET A 113 -1.33 -4.01 -7.97
N GLU A 114 -1.18 -4.51 -9.20
CA GLU A 114 -2.33 -4.99 -9.98
C GLU A 114 -3.03 -6.19 -9.32
N GLY A 115 -2.31 -6.97 -8.50
CA GLY A 115 -2.89 -8.06 -7.71
C GLY A 115 -3.99 -7.57 -6.77
N ILE A 116 -3.75 -6.48 -6.02
CA ILE A 116 -4.76 -5.87 -5.14
C ILE A 116 -5.91 -5.26 -5.95
N LYS A 117 -5.64 -4.50 -7.00
CA LYS A 117 -6.70 -3.92 -7.86
C LYS A 117 -7.57 -5.01 -8.50
N SER A 118 -6.96 -6.10 -8.94
CA SER A 118 -7.68 -7.26 -9.47
C SER A 118 -8.54 -7.94 -8.40
N PHE A 119 -8.03 -8.05 -7.17
CA PHE A 119 -8.80 -8.56 -6.03
C PHE A 119 -10.02 -7.68 -5.73
N ILE A 120 -9.86 -6.36 -5.65
CA ILE A 120 -10.97 -5.41 -5.44
C ILE A 120 -11.99 -5.56 -6.56
N ARG A 121 -11.55 -5.57 -7.82
CA ARG A 121 -12.42 -5.69 -9.01
C ARG A 121 -13.26 -6.97 -9.00
N LYS A 122 -12.66 -8.09 -8.59
CA LYS A 122 -13.35 -9.38 -8.49
C LYS A 122 -14.36 -9.44 -7.34
N ASN A 123 -14.09 -8.73 -6.26
CA ASN A 123 -14.83 -8.84 -5.01
C ASN A 123 -15.65 -7.58 -4.68
N LYS A 124 -15.78 -6.63 -5.59
CA LYS A 124 -16.41 -5.33 -5.35
C LYS A 124 -17.81 -5.40 -4.74
N SER A 125 -18.60 -6.41 -5.13
CA SER A 125 -19.95 -6.59 -4.57
C SER A 125 -19.95 -7.00 -3.09
N ALA A 126 -18.95 -7.74 -2.63
CA ALA A 126 -18.79 -8.06 -1.21
C ALA A 126 -18.19 -6.87 -0.45
N LEU A 127 -17.17 -6.23 -1.02
CA LEU A 127 -16.50 -5.07 -0.42
C LEU A 127 -17.42 -3.83 -0.30
N SER A 128 -18.50 -3.76 -1.09
CA SER A 128 -19.52 -2.70 -0.94
C SER A 128 -20.45 -2.91 0.26
N LEU A 129 -20.36 -4.04 0.94
CA LEU A 129 -21.23 -4.43 2.05
C LEU A 129 -20.47 -4.60 3.38
N MET A 130 -19.15 -4.52 3.36
CA MET A 130 -18.34 -4.73 4.56
C MET A 130 -17.28 -3.62 4.73
N PRO A 131 -16.92 -3.26 5.97
CA PRO A 131 -15.86 -2.31 6.25
C PRO A 131 -14.54 -2.76 5.61
N THR A 132 -13.88 -1.85 4.91
CA THR A 132 -12.61 -2.15 4.23
C THR A 132 -11.57 -1.09 4.59
N ALA A 133 -10.45 -1.48 5.19
CA ALA A 133 -9.32 -0.59 5.43
C ALA A 133 -8.25 -0.78 4.35
N TYR A 134 -7.56 0.31 4.01
CA TYR A 134 -6.45 0.28 3.04
C TYR A 134 -5.15 0.69 3.73
N PHE A 135 -4.06 -0.01 3.45
CA PHE A 135 -2.74 0.49 3.81
C PHE A 135 -1.76 0.42 2.64
N MET A 136 -0.87 1.38 2.60
CA MET A 136 0.19 1.43 1.61
C MET A 136 1.57 1.46 2.25
N LEU A 137 2.54 0.85 1.58
CA LEU A 137 3.95 1.02 1.88
C LEU A 137 4.64 1.75 0.74
N GLY A 138 5.48 2.73 1.08
CA GLY A 138 6.25 3.44 0.06
C GLY A 138 7.35 4.31 0.63
N VAL A 139 8.38 4.55 -0.17
CA VAL A 139 9.49 5.43 0.20
C VAL A 139 9.06 6.89 0.40
N SER A 140 7.91 7.29 -0.15
CA SER A 140 7.30 8.60 0.11
C SER A 140 6.93 8.80 1.58
N MET A 141 6.78 7.71 2.32
CA MET A 141 6.46 7.69 3.75
C MET A 141 7.68 7.39 4.64
N ALA A 142 8.91 7.43 4.09
CA ALA A 142 10.13 7.29 4.90
C ALA A 142 10.25 8.39 5.96
N THR A 143 9.64 9.54 5.73
CA THR A 143 9.41 10.58 6.74
C THR A 143 7.91 10.81 6.82
N ASP A 144 7.32 10.44 7.96
CA ASP A 144 5.90 10.57 8.19
C ASP A 144 5.56 12.00 8.61
N THR A 145 5.05 12.78 7.68
CA THR A 145 4.53 14.14 7.90
C THR A 145 3.13 14.27 7.32
N PRO A 146 2.32 15.23 7.83
CA PRO A 146 1.00 15.50 7.25
C PRO A 146 1.05 15.79 5.75
N GLU A 147 2.07 16.52 5.29
CA GLU A 147 2.25 16.86 3.88
C GLU A 147 2.57 15.63 3.03
N ASN A 148 3.41 14.72 3.56
CA ASN A 148 3.74 13.47 2.86
C ASN A 148 2.54 12.53 2.81
N ARG A 149 1.74 12.44 3.89
CA ARG A 149 0.50 11.66 3.92
C ARG A 149 -0.51 12.18 2.89
N GLU A 150 -0.73 13.51 2.83
CA GLU A 150 -1.64 14.11 1.85
C GLU A 150 -1.17 13.84 0.42
N SER A 151 0.12 14.04 0.14
CA SER A 151 0.69 13.75 -1.17
C SER A 151 0.59 12.28 -1.55
N ALA A 152 0.82 11.37 -0.60
CA ALA A 152 0.70 9.94 -0.82
C ALA A 152 -0.75 9.52 -1.06
N LYS A 153 -1.70 10.14 -0.34
CA LYS A 153 -3.12 9.95 -0.55
C LYS A 153 -3.53 10.37 -1.96
N GLU A 154 -3.24 11.61 -2.36
CA GLU A 154 -3.60 12.16 -3.68
C GLU A 154 -2.98 11.34 -4.83
N LEU A 155 -1.74 10.88 -4.68
CA LEU A 155 -1.02 10.23 -5.76
C LEU A 155 -1.30 8.73 -5.87
N PHE A 156 -1.56 8.05 -4.76
CA PHE A 156 -1.56 6.57 -4.74
C PHE A 156 -2.85 5.96 -4.22
N ILE A 157 -3.60 6.65 -3.34
CA ILE A 157 -4.83 6.11 -2.76
C ILE A 157 -6.05 6.62 -3.54
N ASP A 158 -6.16 7.93 -3.78
CA ASP A 158 -7.32 8.51 -4.46
C ASP A 158 -7.58 7.88 -5.83
N PRO A 159 -6.57 7.55 -6.67
CA PRO A 159 -6.81 6.83 -7.92
C PRO A 159 -7.45 5.44 -7.74
N VAL A 160 -7.15 4.76 -6.62
CA VAL A 160 -7.76 3.45 -6.31
C VAL A 160 -9.20 3.66 -5.83
N LEU A 161 -9.45 4.65 -4.96
CA LEU A 161 -10.80 4.98 -4.50
C LEU A 161 -11.70 5.44 -5.65
N ASP A 162 -11.16 6.21 -6.59
CA ASP A 162 -11.88 6.67 -7.79
C ASP A 162 -12.22 5.50 -8.74
N GLU A 163 -11.33 4.49 -8.83
CA GLU A 163 -11.58 3.29 -9.63
C GLU A 163 -12.65 2.38 -8.99
N PHE A 164 -12.74 2.39 -7.65
CA PHE A 164 -13.64 1.49 -6.88
C PHE A 164 -14.49 2.25 -5.85
N PRO A 165 -15.34 3.18 -6.28
CA PRO A 165 -16.10 4.06 -5.38
C PRO A 165 -17.18 3.33 -4.57
N GLU A 166 -17.48 2.08 -4.90
CA GLU A 166 -18.42 1.25 -4.17
C GLU A 166 -17.87 0.63 -2.88
N VAL A 167 -16.55 0.63 -2.67
CA VAL A 167 -15.93 0.06 -1.47
C VAL A 167 -16.22 0.93 -0.25
N VAL A 168 -16.67 0.30 0.83
CA VAL A 168 -16.94 0.99 2.11
C VAL A 168 -15.62 1.20 2.85
N LEU A 169 -15.00 2.36 2.62
CA LEU A 169 -13.74 2.68 3.25
C LEU A 169 -13.88 2.95 4.74
N LEU A 170 -13.12 2.23 5.55
CA LEU A 170 -13.05 2.38 7.01
C LEU A 170 -11.96 3.39 7.40
N THR A 171 -10.71 3.08 7.11
CA THR A 171 -9.55 3.93 7.41
C THR A 171 -8.40 3.69 6.44
N LEU A 172 -7.38 4.57 6.49
CA LEU A 172 -6.20 4.56 5.62
C LEU A 172 -4.91 4.52 6.44
N GLY A 173 -4.06 3.52 6.18
CA GLY A 173 -2.70 3.42 6.72
C GLY A 173 -1.65 3.88 5.72
N PHE A 174 -0.70 4.71 6.17
CA PHE A 174 0.41 5.22 5.37
C PHE A 174 1.72 4.88 6.06
N PHE A 175 2.51 3.96 5.48
CA PHE A 175 3.71 3.45 6.13
C PHE A 175 4.94 3.59 5.23
N GLY A 176 6.08 3.81 5.84
CA GLY A 176 7.38 3.63 5.19
C GLY A 176 7.56 2.18 4.77
N GLY A 177 8.30 1.94 3.71
CA GLY A 177 8.68 0.60 3.27
C GLY A 177 10.11 0.25 3.67
N ALA A 178 10.49 -1.01 3.51
CA ALA A 178 11.89 -1.41 3.51
C ALA A 178 12.40 -1.43 2.06
N TYR A 179 13.61 -0.94 1.86
CA TYR A 179 14.21 -0.83 0.55
C TYR A 179 15.69 -1.23 0.59
N ASN A 180 16.05 -2.20 -0.23
CA ASN A 180 17.41 -2.70 -0.35
C ASN A 180 17.84 -2.68 -1.83
N PHE A 181 18.87 -1.91 -2.16
CA PHE A 181 19.40 -1.81 -3.51
C PHE A 181 20.41 -2.92 -3.85
N SER A 182 20.80 -3.76 -2.89
CA SER A 182 21.87 -4.73 -3.07
C SER A 182 21.51 -5.90 -4.00
N GLU A 183 20.26 -6.04 -4.37
CA GLU A 183 19.75 -7.17 -5.15
C GLU A 183 19.66 -6.92 -6.67
N ASN A 184 20.50 -6.08 -7.24
CA ASN A 184 20.68 -5.93 -8.71
C ASN A 184 19.39 -5.76 -9.56
N GLU A 185 18.28 -5.31 -8.98
CA GLU A 185 16.99 -5.25 -9.67
C GLU A 185 16.84 -4.07 -10.62
N TYR A 186 17.65 -3.04 -10.42
CA TYR A 186 17.56 -1.83 -11.22
C TYR A 186 18.83 -1.62 -12.04
N ASN A 187 18.67 -1.40 -13.34
CA ASN A 187 19.79 -0.89 -14.12
C ASN A 187 20.11 0.57 -13.71
N THR A 188 21.30 1.03 -14.05
CA THR A 188 21.81 2.37 -13.63
C THR A 188 20.84 3.51 -13.99
N LEU A 189 20.13 3.41 -15.10
CA LEU A 189 19.18 4.43 -15.54
C LEU A 189 17.91 4.43 -14.71
N GLU A 190 17.35 3.27 -14.45
CA GLU A 190 16.17 3.07 -13.57
C GLU A 190 16.47 3.62 -12.18
N TRP A 191 17.63 3.30 -11.63
CA TRP A 191 18.07 3.79 -10.34
C TRP A 191 18.19 5.34 -10.28
N ILE A 192 18.74 5.97 -11.33
CA ILE A 192 18.81 7.45 -11.41
C ILE A 192 17.40 8.06 -11.46
N VAL A 193 16.50 7.47 -12.22
CA VAL A 193 15.12 7.94 -12.35
C VAL A 193 14.39 7.82 -11.01
N LEU A 194 14.51 6.68 -10.32
CA LEU A 194 13.92 6.48 -9.00
C LEU A 194 14.43 7.47 -7.96
N LYS A 195 15.74 7.78 -7.98
CA LYS A 195 16.32 8.83 -7.11
C LYS A 195 15.76 10.22 -7.38
N ILE A 196 15.64 10.60 -8.66
CA ILE A 196 15.06 11.89 -9.03
C ILE A 196 13.62 12.00 -8.57
N ILE A 197 12.86 10.94 -8.73
CA ILE A 197 11.45 10.87 -8.34
C ILE A 197 11.32 10.88 -6.82
N GLY A 198 12.09 10.07 -6.10
CA GLY A 198 12.13 10.08 -4.64
C GLY A 198 12.44 11.47 -4.08
N PHE A 199 13.41 12.18 -4.67
CA PHE A 199 13.70 13.56 -4.31
C PHE A 199 12.54 14.53 -4.54
N ILE A 200 11.80 14.38 -5.64
CA ILE A 200 10.65 15.25 -5.96
C ILE A 200 9.47 14.98 -5.03
N LEU A 201 9.25 13.73 -4.64
CA LEU A 201 8.13 13.30 -3.78
C LEU A 201 8.47 13.38 -2.28
N GLY A 202 9.63 13.90 -1.90
CA GLY A 202 10.06 14.01 -0.50
C GLY A 202 10.46 12.67 0.14
N GLY A 203 10.62 11.62 -0.66
CA GLY A 203 11.06 10.30 -0.20
C GLY A 203 12.57 10.23 0.03
N THR A 204 13.02 9.18 0.72
CA THR A 204 14.44 8.90 0.90
C THR A 204 15.08 8.34 -0.38
N GLN A 205 16.38 8.52 -0.50
CA GLN A 205 17.22 7.99 -1.58
C GLN A 205 18.22 6.95 -1.05
N GLU A 206 18.12 6.62 0.22
CA GLU A 206 19.00 5.69 0.91
C GLU A 206 18.34 4.32 1.02
N GLU A 207 19.16 3.29 1.14
CA GLU A 207 18.69 1.97 1.54
C GLU A 207 18.32 2.00 3.01
N GLY A 208 17.30 1.26 3.39
CA GLY A 208 16.93 1.17 4.78
C GLY A 208 15.53 0.61 5.00
N ASP A 209 15.23 0.40 6.25
CA ASP A 209 13.90 0.07 6.72
C ASP A 209 13.31 1.31 7.40
N TRP A 210 12.29 1.89 6.79
CA TRP A 210 11.58 3.07 7.30
C TRP A 210 10.20 2.72 7.85
N ARG A 211 9.92 1.44 8.05
CA ARG A 211 8.70 1.02 8.72
C ARG A 211 8.73 1.49 10.17
N ASN A 212 7.71 2.24 10.55
CA ASN A 212 7.53 2.67 11.93
C ASN A 212 6.45 1.78 12.57
N TRP A 213 6.89 0.82 13.37
CA TRP A 213 6.02 -0.16 14.00
C TRP A 213 5.04 0.48 14.99
N ASP A 214 5.42 1.54 15.70
CA ASP A 214 4.53 2.28 16.60
C ASP A 214 3.37 2.95 15.82
N THR A 215 3.65 3.43 14.59
CA THR A 215 2.60 3.99 13.72
C THR A 215 1.67 2.90 13.20
N ILE A 216 2.20 1.71 12.90
CA ILE A 216 1.42 0.56 12.45
C ILE A 216 0.54 0.06 13.60
N ASP A 217 1.06 -0.02 14.83
CA ASP A 217 0.29 -0.35 16.03
C ASP A 217 -0.88 0.62 16.24
N THR A 218 -0.59 1.93 16.24
CA THR A 218 -1.61 2.97 16.41
C THR A 218 -2.72 2.84 15.39
N TRP A 219 -2.38 2.57 14.14
CA TRP A 219 -3.37 2.37 13.07
C TRP A 219 -4.15 1.06 13.23
N THR A 220 -3.51 -0.01 13.73
CA THR A 220 -4.19 -1.28 14.05
C THR A 220 -5.19 -1.08 15.18
N GLU A 221 -4.87 -0.32 16.22
CA GLU A 221 -5.78 0.07 17.30
C GLU A 221 -6.96 0.92 16.77
N GLU A 222 -6.72 1.81 15.81
CA GLU A 222 -7.80 2.56 15.13
C GLU A 222 -8.77 1.62 14.43
N ILE A 223 -8.27 0.61 13.67
CA ILE A 223 -9.12 -0.39 13.03
C ILE A 223 -9.98 -1.13 14.07
N VAL A 224 -9.38 -1.57 15.17
CA VAL A 224 -10.11 -2.23 16.27
C VAL A 224 -11.27 -1.37 16.75
N SER A 225 -10.99 -0.10 17.07
CA SER A 225 -11.99 0.85 17.56
C SER A 225 -13.15 1.07 16.56
N GLU A 226 -12.82 1.18 15.28
CA GLU A 226 -13.83 1.38 14.22
C GLU A 226 -14.70 0.12 14.03
N LEU A 227 -14.10 -1.07 14.06
CA LEU A 227 -14.85 -2.33 13.93
C LEU A 227 -15.77 -2.58 15.13
N GLU A 228 -15.30 -2.36 16.36
CA GLU A 228 -16.11 -2.48 17.57
C GLU A 228 -17.28 -1.47 17.58
N SER A 229 -17.05 -0.27 17.04
CA SER A 229 -18.10 0.74 16.93
C SER A 229 -19.19 0.34 15.94
N ALA A 230 -18.79 -0.32 14.84
CA ALA A 230 -19.73 -0.81 13.83
C ALA A 230 -20.62 -1.96 14.34
N ASP A 231 -20.07 -2.86 15.17
CA ASP A 231 -20.80 -3.98 15.75
C ASP A 231 -21.82 -3.55 16.84
N SER A 232 -21.72 -2.32 17.33
CA SER A 232 -22.59 -1.79 18.38
C SER A 232 -23.87 -1.10 17.87
N LEU A 233 -24.05 -0.99 16.55
CA LEU A 233 -25.18 -0.33 15.87
C LEU A 233 -26.18 -1.35 15.30
#